data_e109be960fca7b7ba0d9610ff5c16e07
#
_entry.id   e109be960fca7b7ba0d9610ff5c16e07
#
_cell.length_a   1.000
_cell.length_b   1.000
_cell.length_c   1.000
_cell.angle_alpha   90.00
_cell.angle_beta   90.00
_cell.angle_gamma   90.00
#
_symmetry.space_group_name_H-M   'P 1'
#
loop_
_entity.id
_entity.type
_entity.pdbx_description
1 polymer ?
#
loop_
_entity_poly.entity_id
_entity_poly.type
_entity_poly.pdbx_seq_one_letter_code
_entity_poly.pdbx_strand_id
1 'polypeptide(L)'
;MTNKNYKGTCTMCEKENCELHIVDEANHVCQDCLDNEYIFCDECKEYWLWDAILFYNLKDGRTLCEHCAEGIDEEEIESIDDWT
;
A
#
# COMPACT_ATOMS: atom_id res chain seq x y z
N MET A 1 2.22 -24.20 4.13
CA MET A 1 1.94 -22.79 4.17
C MET A 1 2.81 -22.01 3.20
N THR A 2 2.21 -21.05 2.56
CA THR A 2 2.91 -20.28 1.56
C THR A 2 3.66 -19.10 2.17
N ASN A 3 4.93 -19.00 1.87
CA ASN A 3 5.72 -17.86 2.29
C ASN A 3 5.63 -16.81 1.18
N LYS A 4 5.10 -15.65 1.51
CA LYS A 4 4.91 -14.59 0.52
C LYS A 4 6.17 -13.76 0.27
N ASN A 5 7.16 -13.92 1.14
CA ASN A 5 8.39 -13.15 1.02
C ASN A 5 9.52 -14.07 0.55
N TYR A 6 10.31 -13.59 -0.37
CA TYR A 6 11.46 -14.33 -0.87
C TYR A 6 12.50 -13.34 -1.35
N LYS A 7 13.69 -13.83 -1.58
CA LYS A 7 14.78 -12.97 -2.05
C LYS A 7 14.89 -13.01 -3.56
N GLY A 8 15.14 -11.87 -4.14
CA GLY A 8 15.27 -11.76 -5.59
C GLY A 8 15.51 -10.34 -5.99
N THR A 9 15.12 -10.00 -7.20
CA THR A 9 15.30 -8.66 -7.74
C THR A 9 13.99 -7.89 -7.66
N CYS A 10 14.04 -6.72 -7.04
CA CYS A 10 12.89 -5.84 -6.98
C CYS A 10 12.49 -5.40 -8.38
N THR A 11 11.20 -5.53 -8.71
CA THR A 11 10.72 -5.14 -10.03
C THR A 11 10.59 -3.63 -10.20
N MET A 12 10.67 -2.89 -9.12
CA MET A 12 10.52 -1.45 -9.14
C MET A 12 11.84 -0.70 -9.19
N CYS A 13 12.75 -1.00 -8.27
CA CYS A 13 14.05 -0.34 -8.21
C CYS A 13 15.18 -1.20 -8.75
N GLU A 14 14.90 -2.44 -9.10
CA GLU A 14 15.84 -3.39 -9.65
C GLU A 14 17.01 -3.75 -8.71
N LYS A 15 16.79 -3.58 -7.42
CA LYS A 15 17.76 -3.96 -6.42
C LYS A 15 17.82 -5.49 -6.34
N GLU A 16 19.02 -6.05 -6.40
CA GLU A 16 19.20 -7.49 -6.38
C GLU A 16 19.39 -8.03 -4.97
N ASN A 17 19.06 -9.30 -4.82
CA ASN A 17 19.28 -10.04 -3.57
C ASN A 17 18.68 -9.34 -2.37
N CYS A 18 17.46 -8.81 -2.52
CA CYS A 18 16.74 -8.19 -1.43
C CYS A 18 15.50 -9.01 -1.12
N GLU A 19 14.98 -8.82 0.09
CA GLU A 19 13.76 -9.50 0.47
C GLU A 19 12.59 -8.83 -0.26
N LEU A 20 11.81 -9.63 -0.97
CA LEU A 20 10.73 -9.12 -1.78
C LEU A 20 9.37 -9.35 -1.13
N HIS A 21 8.48 -8.40 -1.34
CA HIS A 21 7.10 -8.50 -0.89
C HIS A 21 6.22 -8.53 -2.12
N ILE A 22 5.31 -9.49 -2.17
CA ILE A 22 4.42 -9.65 -3.31
C ILE A 22 3.23 -8.72 -3.13
N VAL A 23 3.14 -7.71 -3.98
CA VAL A 23 2.04 -6.74 -3.90
C VAL A 23 0.94 -7.05 -4.91
N ASP A 24 1.31 -7.71 -6.03
CA ASP A 24 0.33 -8.25 -6.95
C ASP A 24 1.02 -9.31 -7.81
N GLU A 25 0.29 -9.86 -8.79
CA GLU A 25 0.81 -10.97 -9.60
C GLU A 25 2.10 -10.65 -10.33
N ALA A 26 2.29 -9.40 -10.70
CA ALA A 26 3.44 -9.00 -11.52
C ALA A 26 4.48 -8.20 -10.76
N ASN A 27 4.15 -7.72 -9.57
CA ASN A 27 5.03 -6.81 -8.85
C ASN A 27 5.53 -7.40 -7.54
N HIS A 28 6.83 -7.58 -7.46
CA HIS A 28 7.52 -8.03 -6.27
C HIS A 28 8.53 -6.96 -5.91
N VAL A 29 8.33 -6.29 -4.80
CA VAL A 29 9.12 -5.11 -4.44
C VAL A 29 9.84 -5.31 -3.12
N CYS A 30 10.97 -4.60 -2.97
CA CYS A 30 11.73 -4.66 -1.74
C CYS A 30 11.03 -3.82 -0.67
N GLN A 31 11.48 -3.98 0.57
CA GLN A 31 10.86 -3.26 1.69
C GLN A 31 10.91 -1.75 1.49
N ASP A 32 12.01 -1.23 0.97
CA ASP A 32 12.14 0.21 0.74
C ASP A 32 11.08 0.73 -0.22
N CYS A 33 10.88 0.01 -1.33
CA CYS A 33 9.85 0.42 -2.29
C CYS A 33 8.46 0.30 -1.69
N LEU A 34 8.24 -0.76 -0.92
CA LEU A 34 6.95 -0.98 -0.28
C LEU A 34 6.62 0.17 0.67
N ASP A 35 7.59 0.61 1.45
CA ASP A 35 7.39 1.70 2.40
C ASP A 35 7.26 3.07 1.73
N ASN A 36 7.97 3.28 0.63
CA ASN A 36 8.01 4.59 -0.02
C ASN A 36 6.99 4.78 -1.14
N GLU A 37 6.67 3.71 -1.84
CA GLU A 37 5.80 3.80 -3.02
C GLU A 37 4.40 3.24 -2.81
N TYR A 38 4.19 2.50 -1.76
CA TYR A 38 2.90 1.87 -1.50
C TYR A 38 2.29 2.33 -0.19
N ILE A 39 0.97 2.31 -0.14
CA ILE A 39 0.24 2.62 1.09
C ILE A 39 -0.63 1.41 1.40
N PHE A 40 -0.65 1.03 2.67
CA PHE A 40 -1.41 -0.12 3.12
C PHE A 40 -2.80 0.30 3.59
N CYS A 41 -3.81 -0.37 3.05
CA CYS A 41 -5.18 -0.15 3.49
C CYS A 41 -5.47 -1.04 4.69
N ASP A 42 -5.84 -0.44 5.81
CA ASP A 42 -6.10 -1.19 7.03
C ASP A 42 -7.39 -2.02 6.98
N GLU A 43 -8.29 -1.68 6.07
CA GLU A 43 -9.56 -2.39 5.96
C GLU A 43 -9.45 -3.64 5.08
N CYS A 44 -9.04 -3.46 3.84
CA CYS A 44 -8.91 -4.58 2.91
C CYS A 44 -7.56 -5.27 3.00
N LYS A 45 -6.63 -4.66 3.72
CA LYS A 45 -5.29 -5.21 3.96
C LYS A 45 -4.50 -5.47 2.69
N GLU A 46 -4.62 -4.56 1.75
CA GLU A 46 -3.89 -4.64 0.50
C GLU A 46 -3.02 -3.40 0.32
N TYR A 47 -1.96 -3.56 -0.48
CA TYR A 47 -1.06 -2.45 -0.79
C TYR A 47 -1.46 -1.83 -2.12
N TRP A 48 -1.43 -0.51 -2.17
CA TRP A 48 -1.74 0.24 -3.39
C TRP A 48 -0.66 1.29 -3.61
N LEU A 49 -0.34 1.54 -4.87
CA LEU A 49 0.59 2.62 -5.19
C LEU A 49 0.00 3.95 -4.71
N TRP A 50 0.84 4.78 -4.15
CA TRP A 50 0.37 6.04 -3.55
C TRP A 50 -0.33 6.96 -4.55
N ASP A 51 0.01 6.84 -5.84
CA ASP A 51 -0.58 7.67 -6.88
C ASP A 51 -1.63 6.95 -7.72
N ALA A 52 -1.95 5.71 -7.38
CA ALA A 52 -2.94 4.94 -8.14
C ALA A 52 -4.37 5.29 -7.74
N ILE A 53 -4.59 5.51 -6.46
CA ILE A 53 -5.92 5.83 -5.92
C ILE A 53 -5.75 6.81 -4.77
N LEU A 54 -6.86 7.38 -4.33
CA LEU A 54 -6.84 8.28 -3.17
C LEU A 54 -6.84 7.46 -1.89
N PHE A 55 -6.23 8.00 -0.86
CA PHE A 55 -6.21 7.38 0.45
C PHE A 55 -6.80 8.33 1.48
N TYR A 56 -7.52 7.77 2.41
CA TYR A 56 -8.23 8.53 3.43
C TYR A 56 -7.65 8.20 4.79
N ASN A 57 -7.21 9.23 5.51
CA ASN A 57 -6.67 9.06 6.85
C ASN A 57 -7.77 9.34 7.85
N LEU A 58 -8.06 8.38 8.70
CA LEU A 58 -9.11 8.51 9.68
C LEU A 58 -8.58 9.10 10.98
N LYS A 59 -9.48 9.68 11.75
CA LYS A 59 -9.12 10.32 13.02
C LYS A 59 -8.58 9.32 14.05
N ASP A 60 -8.91 8.05 13.88
CA ASP A 60 -8.43 7.01 14.79
C ASP A 60 -7.07 6.46 14.38
N GLY A 61 -6.48 6.97 13.31
CA GLY A 61 -5.17 6.56 12.87
C GLY A 61 -5.13 5.55 11.75
N ARG A 62 -6.28 5.11 11.28
CA ARG A 62 -6.32 4.13 10.19
C ARG A 62 -6.24 4.84 8.84
N THR A 63 -5.71 4.13 7.86
CA THR A 63 -5.65 4.62 6.48
C THR A 63 -6.44 3.66 5.62
N LEU A 64 -7.38 4.17 4.87
CA LEU A 64 -8.21 3.37 3.98
C LEU A 64 -8.04 3.79 2.54
N CYS A 65 -8.12 2.81 1.62
CA CYS A 65 -8.13 3.13 0.20
C CYS A 65 -9.50 3.71 -0.14
N GLU A 66 -9.58 4.33 -1.31
CA GLU A 66 -10.84 4.98 -1.71
C GLU A 66 -12.01 4.00 -1.79
N HIS A 67 -11.74 2.76 -2.09
CA HIS A 67 -12.79 1.74 -2.17
C HIS A 67 -13.37 1.43 -0.81
N CYS A 68 -12.51 1.29 0.19
CA CYS A 68 -12.96 0.99 1.55
C CYS A 68 -13.56 2.23 2.21
N ALA A 69 -13.08 3.40 1.85
CA ALA A 69 -13.54 4.64 2.46
C ALA A 69 -14.92 5.08 1.97
N GLU A 70 -15.45 4.46 0.93
CA GLU A 70 -16.77 4.84 0.41
C GLU A 70 -17.87 4.76 1.45
N GLY A 71 -17.72 3.85 2.40
CA GLY A 71 -18.75 3.68 3.45
C GLY A 71 -18.45 4.43 4.73
N ILE A 72 -17.43 5.27 4.74
CA ILE A 72 -17.02 6.00 5.95
C ILE A 72 -17.60 7.40 5.94
N ASP A 73 -18.06 7.84 7.12
CA ASP A 73 -18.59 9.20 7.27
C ASP A 73 -17.48 10.23 7.19
N GLU A 74 -17.79 11.37 6.60
CA GLU A 74 -16.82 12.46 6.47
C GLU A 74 -16.29 12.90 7.83
N GLU A 75 -17.11 12.79 8.87
CA GLU A 75 -16.72 13.19 10.21
C GLU A 75 -15.60 12.34 10.78
N GLU A 76 -15.45 11.13 10.28
CA GLU A 76 -14.39 10.25 10.75
C GLU A 76 -13.11 10.41 9.95
N ILE A 77 -13.16 11.12 8.85
CA ILE A 77 -12.01 11.36 8.00
C ILE A 77 -11.25 12.58 8.48
N GLU A 78 -9.97 12.38 8.83
CA GLU A 78 -9.13 13.49 9.25
C GLU A 78 -8.55 14.23 8.06
N SER A 79 -8.05 13.46 7.08
CA SER A 79 -7.49 14.07 5.89
C SER A 79 -7.53 13.08 4.73
N ILE A 80 -7.40 13.62 3.54
CA ILE A 80 -7.36 12.81 2.33
C ILE A 80 -6.00 13.05 1.69
N ASP A 81 -5.31 11.95 1.38
CA ASP A 81 -4.05 12.04 0.68
C ASP A 81 -4.33 12.30 -0.79
N ASP A 82 -4.41 13.55 -1.13
CA ASP A 82 -4.65 13.98 -2.49
C ASP A 82 -3.36 14.57 -3.03
N TRP A 83 -2.69 13.79 -3.87
CA TRP A 83 -1.39 14.16 -4.41
C TRP A 83 -1.49 15.06 -5.64
N THR A 84 -2.68 15.30 -6.14
CA THR A 84 -2.86 16.18 -7.32
C THR A 84 -3.00 17.69 -6.92
#